data_58eb349024ad96c1f7e932e1cbb23a07
#
_entry.id   58eb349024ad96c1f7e932e1cbb23a07
#
_cell.length_a   1.000
_cell.length_b   1.000
_cell.length_c   1.000
_cell.angle_alpha   90.00
_cell.angle_beta   90.00
_cell.angle_gamma   90.00
#
_symmetry.space_group_name_H-M   'P 1'
#
loop_
_entity.id
_entity.type
_entity.pdbx_description
1 polymer ?
#
loop_
_entity_poly.entity_id
_entity_poly.type
_entity_poly.pdbx_seq_one_letter_code
_entity_poly.pdbx_strand_id
1 'polypeptide(L)'
;MEALQHQPQNITLEQYEQFPEDYRVEVFDGAIYNMSSPSQAHQTILTELLVSLRSYIKEKGGSCTVFPSPFDVKLNDDPLTIVQPDLMVICDKNKLDGKRCNGAPDFIIEIVSPSNPSDDYIRKLY
;
A
#
# COMPACT_ATOMS: atom_id res chain seq x y z
N MET A 1 -1.58 -12.89 -4.74
CA MET A 1 -0.52 -12.53 -3.79
C MET A 1 -0.45 -13.61 -2.72
N GLU A 2 0.71 -14.21 -2.54
CA GLU A 2 0.90 -15.34 -1.64
C GLU A 2 2.14 -15.14 -0.80
N ALA A 3 2.15 -15.75 0.39
CA ALA A 3 3.32 -15.76 1.23
C ALA A 3 4.44 -16.57 0.57
N LEU A 4 5.65 -16.09 0.65
CA LEU A 4 6.82 -16.78 0.12
C LEU A 4 7.21 -17.90 1.07
N GLN A 5 7.06 -19.16 0.62
CA GLN A 5 7.21 -20.35 1.47
C GLN A 5 8.59 -20.48 2.09
N HIS A 6 9.62 -19.98 1.43
CA HIS A 6 11.00 -20.12 1.88
C HIS A 6 11.50 -18.89 2.63
N GLN A 7 10.66 -17.89 2.82
CA GLN A 7 11.04 -16.69 3.55
C GLN A 7 10.79 -16.88 5.04
N PRO A 8 11.66 -16.33 5.89
CA PRO A 8 11.41 -16.40 7.33
C PRO A 8 10.11 -15.67 7.67
N GLN A 9 9.39 -16.19 8.65
CA GLN A 9 8.30 -15.45 9.27
C GLN A 9 8.90 -14.46 10.26
N ASN A 10 8.16 -13.48 10.70
CA ASN A 10 8.60 -12.48 11.66
C ASN A 10 9.69 -11.55 11.13
N ILE A 11 9.51 -11.10 9.89
CA ILE A 11 10.37 -10.08 9.31
C ILE A 11 10.28 -8.81 10.15
N THR A 12 11.44 -8.22 10.46
CA THR A 12 11.51 -6.96 11.20
C THR A 12 11.57 -5.77 10.23
N LEU A 13 11.32 -4.58 10.76
CA LEU A 13 11.46 -3.36 9.97
C LEU A 13 12.88 -3.21 9.44
N GLU A 14 13.90 -3.52 10.26
CA GLU A 14 15.28 -3.46 9.82
C GLU A 14 15.55 -4.37 8.63
N GLN A 15 15.04 -5.60 8.67
CA GLN A 15 15.18 -6.53 7.56
C GLN A 15 14.45 -6.04 6.32
N TYR A 16 13.25 -5.49 6.50
CA TYR A 16 12.48 -4.94 5.40
C TYR A 16 13.25 -3.82 4.69
N GLU A 17 13.89 -2.94 5.46
CA GLU A 17 14.62 -1.81 4.92
C GLU A 17 15.91 -2.21 4.19
N GLN A 18 16.36 -3.46 4.37
CA GLN A 18 17.51 -4.00 3.65
C GLN A 18 17.15 -4.54 2.27
N PHE A 19 15.87 -4.70 1.96
CA PHE A 19 15.44 -5.24 0.68
C PHE A 19 15.79 -4.29 -0.45
N PRO A 20 16.14 -4.83 -1.65
CA PRO A 20 16.36 -3.99 -2.83
C PRO A 20 15.10 -3.17 -3.16
N GLU A 21 15.30 -1.98 -3.72
CA GLU A 21 14.19 -1.08 -4.05
C GLU A 21 13.18 -1.69 -5.02
N ASP A 22 13.65 -2.56 -5.91
CA ASP A 22 12.79 -3.22 -6.90
C ASP A 22 12.09 -4.47 -6.36
N TYR A 23 12.37 -4.84 -5.12
CA TYR A 23 11.75 -6.00 -4.49
C TYR A 23 10.40 -5.60 -3.91
N ARG A 24 9.34 -5.80 -4.69
CA ARG A 24 8.00 -5.37 -4.34
C ARG A 24 7.28 -6.43 -3.51
N VAL A 25 7.19 -6.17 -2.22
CA VAL A 25 6.50 -7.06 -1.27
C VAL A 25 5.67 -6.23 -0.28
N GLU A 26 4.67 -6.88 0.29
CA GLU A 26 4.01 -6.41 1.49
C GLU A 26 4.35 -7.35 2.62
N VAL A 27 4.22 -6.90 3.86
CA VAL A 27 4.46 -7.71 5.05
C VAL A 27 3.20 -7.68 5.91
N PHE A 28 2.65 -8.85 6.22
CA PHE A 28 1.51 -9.00 7.13
C PHE A 28 1.93 -9.85 8.30
N ASP A 29 1.88 -9.30 9.51
CA ASP A 29 2.25 -10.00 10.73
C ASP A 29 3.59 -10.73 10.59
N GLY A 30 4.56 -10.04 9.99
CA GLY A 30 5.91 -10.56 9.79
C GLY A 30 6.10 -11.49 8.60
N ALA A 31 5.02 -11.82 7.87
CA ALA A 31 5.11 -12.70 6.71
C ALA A 31 5.16 -11.91 5.40
N ILE A 32 6.04 -12.32 4.50
CA ILE A 32 6.26 -11.64 3.22
C ILE A 32 5.27 -12.14 2.17
N TYR A 33 4.69 -11.22 1.44
CA TYR A 33 3.79 -11.49 0.31
C TYR A 33 4.28 -10.74 -0.92
N ASN A 34 4.51 -11.47 -2.02
CA ASN A 34 4.91 -10.86 -3.28
C ASN A 34 3.78 -10.03 -3.87
N MET A 35 4.14 -8.88 -4.44
CA MET A 35 3.22 -8.07 -5.21
C MET A 35 3.46 -8.34 -6.69
N SER A 36 2.39 -8.62 -7.42
CA SER A 36 2.48 -8.81 -8.87
C SER A 36 2.47 -7.47 -9.59
N SER A 37 2.99 -7.49 -10.82
CA SER A 37 2.97 -6.31 -11.67
C SER A 37 1.53 -5.98 -12.07
N PRO A 38 1.12 -4.72 -12.03
CA PRO A 38 -0.22 -4.33 -12.40
C PRO A 38 -0.45 -4.42 -13.91
N SER A 39 -1.69 -4.67 -14.29
CA SER A 39 -2.11 -4.66 -15.69
C SER A 39 -2.27 -3.24 -16.21
N GLN A 40 -2.39 -3.11 -17.53
CA GLN A 40 -2.70 -1.82 -18.15
C GLN A 40 -4.06 -1.30 -17.66
N ALA A 41 -5.05 -2.16 -17.56
CA ALA A 41 -6.38 -1.77 -17.08
C ALA A 41 -6.32 -1.24 -15.65
N HIS A 42 -5.58 -1.92 -14.78
CA HIS A 42 -5.37 -1.49 -13.41
C HIS A 42 -4.78 -0.08 -13.37
N GLN A 43 -3.74 0.16 -14.16
CA GLN A 43 -3.05 1.46 -14.18
C GLN A 43 -3.91 2.57 -14.79
N THR A 44 -4.74 2.25 -15.77
CA THR A 44 -5.68 3.22 -16.33
C THR A 44 -6.69 3.67 -15.27
N ILE A 45 -7.27 2.72 -14.55
CA ILE A 45 -8.22 3.03 -13.47
C ILE A 45 -7.53 3.84 -12.37
N LEU A 46 -6.34 3.42 -11.97
CA LEU A 46 -5.56 4.10 -10.93
C LEU A 46 -5.33 5.57 -11.30
N THR A 47 -4.90 5.81 -12.53
CA THR A 47 -4.61 7.17 -13.00
C THR A 47 -5.86 8.05 -12.98
N GLU A 48 -6.99 7.53 -13.46
CA GLU A 48 -8.25 8.27 -13.46
C GLU A 48 -8.72 8.61 -12.04
N LEU A 49 -8.62 7.65 -11.14
CA LEU A 49 -9.02 7.85 -9.74
C LEU A 49 -8.09 8.84 -9.05
N LEU A 50 -6.79 8.75 -9.30
CA LEU A 50 -5.81 9.67 -8.73
C LEU A 50 -6.11 11.11 -9.13
N VAL A 51 -6.35 11.34 -10.41
CA VAL A 51 -6.67 12.68 -10.93
C VAL A 51 -7.96 13.19 -10.31
N SER A 52 -9.00 12.34 -10.25
CA SER A 52 -10.30 12.74 -9.69
C SER A 52 -10.19 13.13 -8.22
N LEU A 53 -9.49 12.33 -7.41
CA LEU A 53 -9.31 12.62 -5.99
C LEU A 53 -8.47 13.88 -5.78
N ARG A 54 -7.38 14.00 -6.49
CA ARG A 54 -6.49 15.16 -6.38
C ARG A 54 -7.22 16.45 -6.76
N SER A 55 -7.97 16.40 -7.85
CA SER A 55 -8.75 17.55 -8.33
C SER A 55 -9.84 17.95 -7.33
N TYR A 56 -10.53 16.96 -6.78
CA TYR A 56 -11.59 17.21 -5.79
C TYR A 56 -11.03 17.90 -4.54
N ILE A 57 -9.93 17.37 -4.00
CA ILE A 57 -9.31 17.94 -2.80
C ILE A 57 -8.86 19.37 -3.07
N LYS A 58 -8.25 19.61 -4.23
CA LYS A 58 -7.77 20.94 -4.59
C LYS A 58 -8.92 21.93 -4.75
N GLU A 59 -10.00 21.53 -5.42
CA GLU A 59 -11.18 22.40 -5.60
C GLU A 59 -11.83 22.79 -4.29
N LYS A 60 -11.83 21.87 -3.33
CA LYS A 60 -12.42 22.12 -2.01
C LYS A 60 -11.47 22.85 -1.06
N GLY A 61 -10.26 23.15 -1.51
CA GLY A 61 -9.26 23.79 -0.65
C GLY A 61 -8.77 22.91 0.48
N GLY A 62 -8.88 21.59 0.33
CA GLY A 62 -8.45 20.65 1.33
C GLY A 62 -6.94 20.49 1.40
N SER A 63 -6.45 20.00 2.54
CA SER A 63 -5.03 19.80 2.79
C SER A 63 -4.60 18.35 2.75
N CYS A 64 -5.53 17.41 2.52
CA CYS A 64 -5.20 16.00 2.45
C CYS A 64 -4.34 15.70 1.23
N THR A 65 -3.46 14.72 1.37
CA THR A 65 -2.55 14.30 0.29
C THR A 65 -3.00 12.96 -0.27
N VAL A 66 -2.88 12.81 -1.59
CA VAL A 66 -3.19 11.55 -2.29
C VAL A 66 -1.88 10.93 -2.73
N PHE A 67 -1.69 9.65 -2.42
CA PHE A 67 -0.51 8.89 -2.85
C PHE A 67 -0.94 7.63 -3.60
N PRO A 68 -0.36 7.39 -4.79
CA PRO A 68 -0.49 6.09 -5.44
C PRO A 68 0.58 5.14 -4.95
N SER A 69 0.36 3.84 -5.11
CA SER A 69 1.37 2.81 -4.93
C SER A 69 2.51 3.02 -5.94
N PRO A 70 3.77 2.70 -5.63
CA PRO A 70 4.22 2.17 -4.35
C PRO A 70 4.45 3.26 -3.31
N PHE A 71 3.87 3.09 -2.15
CA PHE A 71 4.10 3.96 -1.00
C PHE A 71 3.76 3.16 0.25
N ASP A 72 4.71 3.07 1.18
CA ASP A 72 4.56 2.21 2.35
C ASP A 72 3.63 2.79 3.38
N VAL A 73 2.73 1.95 3.89
CA VAL A 73 1.91 2.23 5.05
C VAL A 73 2.27 1.21 6.12
N LYS A 74 2.86 1.68 7.22
CA LYS A 74 3.21 0.81 8.34
C LYS A 74 2.08 0.83 9.35
N LEU A 75 1.39 -0.29 9.47
CA LEU A 75 0.24 -0.43 10.36
C LEU A 75 0.63 -0.95 11.74
N ASN A 76 1.72 -1.70 11.83
CA ASN A 76 2.16 -2.29 13.08
C ASN A 76 3.67 -2.56 13.04
N ASP A 77 4.33 -2.42 14.19
CA ASP A 77 5.78 -2.61 14.28
C ASP A 77 6.17 -4.06 14.60
N ASP A 78 5.44 -4.71 15.48
CA ASP A 78 5.78 -6.06 15.93
C ASP A 78 4.51 -6.82 16.33
N PRO A 79 4.09 -7.80 15.52
CA PRO A 79 4.66 -8.22 14.26
C PRO A 79 4.51 -7.14 13.18
N LEU A 80 5.51 -7.04 12.32
CA LEU A 80 5.55 -5.99 11.31
C LEU A 80 4.43 -6.14 10.29
N THR A 81 3.70 -5.05 10.02
CA THR A 81 2.74 -5.00 8.93
C THR A 81 2.98 -3.72 8.15
N ILE A 82 3.43 -3.88 6.91
CA ILE A 82 3.63 -2.80 5.95
C ILE A 82 2.93 -3.18 4.66
N VAL A 83 2.03 -2.33 4.21
CA VAL A 83 1.24 -2.56 3.00
C VAL A 83 1.40 -1.38 2.05
N GLN A 84 1.06 -1.61 0.79
CA GLN A 84 1.10 -0.59 -0.26
C GLN A 84 -0.25 -0.53 -0.96
N PRO A 85 -1.22 0.19 -0.39
CA PRO A 85 -2.51 0.35 -1.05
C PRO A 85 -2.35 0.96 -2.45
N ASP A 86 -3.20 0.57 -3.38
CA ASP A 86 -3.13 1.09 -4.74
C ASP A 86 -3.25 2.61 -4.76
N LEU A 87 -4.15 3.15 -3.96
CA LEU A 87 -4.37 4.59 -3.86
C LEU A 87 -4.81 4.91 -2.44
N MET A 88 -4.32 6.01 -1.89
CA MET A 88 -4.66 6.38 -0.51
C MET A 88 -4.74 7.89 -0.34
N VAL A 89 -5.55 8.31 0.64
CA VAL A 89 -5.66 9.71 1.04
C VAL A 89 -5.24 9.80 2.49
N ILE A 90 -4.31 10.71 2.78
CA ILE A 90 -3.77 10.92 4.12
C ILE A 90 -3.98 12.38 4.50
N CYS A 91 -4.74 12.62 5.56
CA CYS A 91 -5.06 13.96 6.01
C CYS A 91 -4.21 14.37 7.22
N ASP A 92 -3.82 13.42 8.06
CA ASP A 92 -2.96 13.69 9.21
C ASP A 92 -1.49 13.62 8.78
N LYS A 93 -0.90 14.79 8.56
CA LYS A 93 0.49 14.89 8.10
C LYS A 93 1.51 14.43 9.14
N ASN A 94 1.11 14.31 10.40
CA ASN A 94 1.99 13.78 11.44
C ASN A 94 2.30 12.30 11.23
N LYS A 95 1.48 11.60 10.44
CA LYS A 95 1.76 10.20 10.07
C LYS A 95 2.86 10.07 9.02
N LEU A 96 3.19 11.15 8.32
CA LEU A 96 4.16 11.13 7.24
C LEU A 96 5.53 11.54 7.78
N ASP A 97 6.54 10.69 7.54
CA ASP A 97 7.91 10.91 8.05
C ASP A 97 8.94 11.13 6.95
N GLY A 98 8.49 11.34 5.72
CA GLY A 98 9.38 11.49 4.56
C GLY A 98 9.63 10.20 3.82
N LYS A 99 9.34 9.05 4.43
CA LYS A 99 9.50 7.73 3.82
C LYS A 99 8.18 7.01 3.65
N ARG A 100 7.31 7.07 4.64
CA ARG A 100 6.10 6.25 4.68
C ARG A 100 5.02 6.91 5.52
N CYS A 101 3.85 6.29 5.50
CA CYS A 101 2.76 6.63 6.41
C CYS A 101 2.82 5.70 7.62
N ASN A 102 2.88 6.27 8.80
CA ASN A 102 2.88 5.53 10.06
C ASN A 102 1.47 5.55 10.64
N GLY A 103 0.75 4.46 10.45
CA GLY A 103 -0.65 4.32 10.83
C GLY A 103 -1.56 4.25 9.61
N ALA A 104 -2.86 4.06 9.86
CA ALA A 104 -3.82 3.90 8.79
C ALA A 104 -4.08 5.21 8.05
N PRO A 105 -4.12 5.19 6.72
CA PRO A 105 -4.61 6.33 5.94
C PRO A 105 -6.09 6.60 6.24
N ASP A 106 -6.57 7.79 5.88
CA ASP A 106 -7.97 8.14 6.06
C ASP A 106 -8.88 7.43 5.08
N PHE A 107 -8.35 7.09 3.91
CA PHE A 107 -9.12 6.46 2.86
C PHE A 107 -8.19 5.70 1.94
N ILE A 108 -8.59 4.50 1.51
CA ILE A 108 -7.83 3.72 0.53
C ILE A 108 -8.75 3.20 -0.56
N ILE A 109 -8.17 2.99 -1.73
CA ILE A 109 -8.82 2.30 -2.84
C ILE A 109 -7.90 1.17 -3.27
N GLU A 110 -8.46 -0.03 -3.33
CA GLU A 110 -7.77 -1.20 -3.87
C GLU A 110 -8.44 -1.58 -5.18
N ILE A 111 -7.64 -1.74 -6.24
CA ILE A 111 -8.15 -2.13 -7.55
C ILE A 111 -7.93 -3.63 -7.66
N VAL A 112 -9.04 -4.37 -7.65
CA VAL A 112 -9.00 -5.83 -7.60
C VAL A 112 -8.58 -6.39 -8.96
N SER A 113 -7.60 -7.31 -8.93
CA SER A 113 -7.15 -8.01 -10.14
C SER A 113 -8.19 -9.05 -10.57
N PRO A 114 -8.56 -9.09 -11.86
CA PRO A 114 -9.48 -10.13 -12.34
C PRO A 114 -8.92 -11.55 -12.18
N SER A 115 -7.60 -11.69 -12.17
CA SER A 115 -6.98 -13.02 -12.07
C SER A 115 -6.91 -13.53 -10.64
N ASN A 116 -7.08 -12.67 -9.63
CA ASN A 116 -6.94 -13.07 -8.23
C ASN A 116 -7.78 -12.21 -7.28
N PRO A 117 -9.09 -12.05 -7.57
CA PRO A 117 -9.91 -11.09 -6.83
C PRO A 117 -10.14 -11.47 -5.37
N SER A 118 -10.33 -12.76 -5.07
CA SER A 118 -10.60 -13.21 -3.71
C SER A 118 -9.43 -12.95 -2.78
N ASP A 119 -8.21 -13.27 -3.23
CA ASP A 119 -7.00 -13.03 -2.45
C ASP A 119 -6.80 -11.55 -2.18
N ASP A 120 -6.94 -10.71 -3.20
CA ASP A 120 -6.79 -9.27 -3.05
C ASP A 120 -7.77 -8.74 -2.02
N TYR A 121 -9.04 -9.14 -2.13
CA TYR A 121 -10.08 -8.65 -1.24
C TYR A 121 -9.84 -9.08 0.21
N ILE A 122 -9.61 -10.37 0.43
CA ILE A 122 -9.45 -10.91 1.78
C ILE A 122 -8.16 -10.39 2.43
N ARG A 123 -7.07 -10.42 1.69
CA ARG A 123 -5.75 -10.06 2.22
C ARG A 123 -5.66 -8.58 2.58
N LYS A 124 -6.34 -7.73 1.84
CA LYS A 124 -6.25 -6.28 2.02
C LYS A 124 -7.32 -5.70 2.90
N LEU A 125 -8.12 -6.54 3.52
CA LEU A 125 -9.04 -6.13 4.58
C LEU A 125 -8.27 -6.01 5.88
N TYR A 126 -7.62 -4.89 6.06
CA TYR A 126 -6.85 -4.60 7.28
C TYR A 126 -7.30 -3.27 7.92
#